data_47c09f377134beb8ed0ea002a770bf2d
#
_entry.id   47c09f377134beb8ed0ea002a770bf2d
#
_cell.length_a   1.000
_cell.length_b   1.000
_cell.length_c   1.000
_cell.angle_alpha   90.00
_cell.angle_beta   90.00
_cell.angle_gamma   90.00
#
_symmetry.space_group_name_H-M   'P 1'
#
loop_
_entity.id
_entity.type
_entity.pdbx_description
1 polymer ?
#
loop_
_entity_poly.entity_id
_entity_poly.type
_entity_poly.pdbx_seq_one_letter_code
_entity_poly.pdbx_strand_id
1 'polypeptide(L)'
;MESPPPRRRIRFSEGYVDPIRTGRKRITFRAGRRRFRPGEIVDGECTEGITILLRIIGCETKRLRDVTEEEARADLFESREVVLEGMRRFYPEMTWETEISLIRFETALPD
;
A
#
# COMPACT_ATOMS: atom_id res chain seq x y z
N MET A 1 -10.79 -32.15 3.95
CA MET A 1 -10.73 -30.89 3.20
C MET A 1 -9.78 -29.93 3.86
N GLU A 2 -8.81 -29.45 3.10
CA GLU A 2 -7.87 -28.50 3.66
C GLU A 2 -8.49 -27.11 3.65
N SER A 3 -8.28 -26.37 4.74
CA SER A 3 -8.66 -24.98 4.78
C SER A 3 -7.75 -24.17 3.85
N PRO A 4 -8.27 -23.16 3.17
CA PRO A 4 -7.40 -22.27 2.41
C PRO A 4 -6.39 -21.61 3.35
N PRO A 5 -5.18 -21.29 2.86
CA PRO A 5 -4.23 -20.58 3.70
C PRO A 5 -4.83 -19.23 4.14
N PRO A 6 -4.45 -18.72 5.33
CA PRO A 6 -4.93 -17.42 5.76
C PRO A 6 -4.49 -16.35 4.76
N ARG A 7 -5.34 -15.36 4.57
CA ARG A 7 -5.00 -14.23 3.70
C ARG A 7 -3.83 -13.46 4.30
N ARG A 8 -2.94 -12.98 3.43
CA ARG A 8 -1.91 -12.06 3.86
C ARG A 8 -2.55 -10.72 4.19
N ARG A 9 -1.83 -9.90 4.91
CA ARG A 9 -2.36 -8.61 5.36
C ARG A 9 -1.41 -7.48 5.02
N ILE A 10 -2.02 -6.31 4.86
CA ILE A 10 -1.30 -5.05 4.73
C ILE A 10 -1.84 -4.17 5.85
N ARG A 11 -0.96 -3.66 6.70
CA ARG A 11 -1.36 -2.80 7.80
C ARG A 11 -1.26 -1.35 7.39
N PHE A 12 -2.29 -0.59 7.76
CA PHE A 12 -2.36 0.85 7.49
C PHE A 12 -2.39 1.60 8.81
N SER A 13 -1.76 2.77 8.82
CA SER A 13 -1.82 3.65 9.97
C SER A 13 -3.18 4.33 10.06
N GLU A 14 -3.38 5.14 11.09
CA GLU A 14 -4.65 5.79 11.36
C GLU A 14 -5.09 6.69 10.20
N GLY A 15 -6.40 6.74 9.97
CA GLY A 15 -6.99 7.68 9.02
C GLY A 15 -7.19 7.18 7.61
N TYR A 16 -6.92 5.91 7.33
CA TYR A 16 -7.00 5.40 5.95
C TYR A 16 -8.28 4.64 5.61
N VAL A 17 -9.19 4.45 6.57
CA VAL A 17 -10.42 3.68 6.29
C VAL A 17 -11.23 4.33 5.14
N ASP A 18 -11.60 5.58 5.30
CA ASP A 18 -12.40 6.27 4.28
C ASP A 18 -11.65 6.45 2.96
N PRO A 19 -10.39 6.88 2.95
CA PRO A 19 -9.65 6.96 1.69
C PRO A 19 -9.58 5.65 0.92
N ILE A 20 -9.42 4.53 1.63
CA ILE A 20 -9.39 3.22 0.98
C ILE A 20 -10.79 2.87 0.45
N ARG A 21 -11.83 3.03 1.26
CA ARG A 21 -13.19 2.68 0.87
C ARG A 21 -13.70 3.51 -0.30
N THR A 22 -13.30 4.77 -0.38
CA THR A 22 -13.74 5.66 -1.45
C THR A 22 -12.89 5.58 -2.70
N GLY A 23 -11.79 4.82 -2.66
CA GLY A 23 -10.90 4.68 -3.80
C GLY A 23 -9.94 5.84 -3.99
N ARG A 24 -9.84 6.76 -3.03
CA ARG A 24 -8.85 7.84 -3.10
C ARG A 24 -7.44 7.32 -2.85
N LYS A 25 -7.29 6.36 -1.93
CA LYS A 25 -6.00 5.68 -1.71
C LYS A 25 -6.00 4.40 -2.51
N ARG A 26 -5.16 4.33 -3.52
CA ARG A 26 -5.09 3.20 -4.45
C ARG A 26 -3.72 2.55 -4.50
N ILE A 27 -2.74 3.16 -3.83
CA ILE A 27 -1.36 2.70 -3.82
C ILE A 27 -0.85 2.81 -2.40
N THR A 28 0.04 1.91 -2.01
CA THR A 28 0.81 2.05 -0.79
C THR A 28 2.27 1.69 -1.07
N PHE A 29 3.19 2.50 -0.52
CA PHE A 29 4.62 2.26 -0.63
C PHE A 29 5.11 1.56 0.63
N ARG A 30 5.93 0.52 0.45
CA ARG A 30 6.53 -0.22 1.57
C ARG A 30 8.00 -0.43 1.30
N ALA A 31 8.84 -0.34 2.33
CA ALA A 31 10.26 -0.59 2.16
C ALA A 31 10.51 -2.05 1.78
N GLY A 32 11.51 -2.27 0.93
CA GLY A 32 11.93 -3.60 0.55
C GLY A 32 11.07 -4.23 -0.53
N ARG A 33 11.33 -5.50 -0.77
CA ARG A 33 10.64 -6.26 -1.83
C ARG A 33 9.48 -7.04 -1.24
N ARG A 34 8.29 -6.67 -1.61
CA ARG A 34 7.07 -7.37 -1.25
C ARG A 34 6.59 -8.12 -2.49
N ARG A 35 6.04 -9.31 -2.29
CA ARG A 35 5.63 -10.17 -3.41
C ARG A 35 4.14 -10.48 -3.31
N PHE A 36 3.34 -9.50 -3.71
CA PHE A 36 1.91 -9.71 -3.86
C PHE A 36 1.60 -9.98 -5.32
N ARG A 37 0.67 -10.89 -5.58
CA ARG A 37 0.30 -11.26 -6.94
C ARG A 37 -0.94 -10.50 -7.40
N PRO A 38 -1.00 -10.08 -8.67
CA PRO A 38 -2.24 -9.52 -9.22
C PRO A 38 -3.39 -10.48 -9.00
N GLY A 39 -4.53 -9.96 -8.53
CA GLY A 39 -5.70 -10.76 -8.23
C GLY A 39 -5.75 -11.33 -6.82
N GLU A 40 -4.64 -11.30 -6.10
CA GLU A 40 -4.62 -11.79 -4.72
C GLU A 40 -5.51 -10.95 -3.83
N ILE A 41 -6.27 -11.62 -2.94
CA ILE A 41 -7.09 -10.94 -1.94
C ILE A 41 -6.31 -10.89 -0.63
N VAL A 42 -6.20 -9.70 -0.07
CA VAL A 42 -5.48 -9.49 1.19
C VAL A 42 -6.36 -8.74 2.18
N ASP A 43 -6.03 -8.85 3.46
CA ASP A 43 -6.69 -8.09 4.51
C ASP A 43 -5.99 -6.75 4.69
N GLY A 44 -6.70 -5.65 4.42
CA GLY A 44 -6.23 -4.32 4.76
C GLY A 44 -6.60 -4.03 6.21
N GLU A 45 -5.63 -4.11 7.11
CA GLU A 45 -5.88 -3.93 8.54
C GLU A 45 -5.66 -2.47 8.94
N CYS A 46 -6.70 -1.84 9.41
CA CYS A 46 -6.66 -0.45 9.86
C CYS A 46 -6.61 -0.40 11.39
N THR A 47 -6.04 0.67 11.92
CA THR A 47 -5.82 0.81 13.36
C THR A 47 -7.10 0.88 14.18
N GLU A 48 -8.22 1.20 13.53
CA GLU A 48 -9.52 1.30 14.18
C GLU A 48 -10.19 -0.06 14.39
N GLY A 49 -9.45 -1.15 14.21
CA GLY A 49 -10.01 -2.50 14.32
C GLY A 49 -10.83 -2.90 13.10
N ILE A 50 -10.72 -2.16 12.02
CA ILE A 50 -11.47 -2.39 10.79
C ILE A 50 -10.57 -3.12 9.81
N THR A 51 -11.11 -4.17 9.19
CA THR A 51 -10.44 -4.90 8.11
C THR A 51 -11.21 -4.68 6.82
N ILE A 52 -10.49 -4.25 5.79
CA ILE A 52 -11.06 -4.04 4.46
C ILE A 52 -10.43 -5.05 3.52
N LEU A 53 -11.25 -5.85 2.83
CA LEU A 53 -10.71 -6.77 1.84
C LEU A 53 -10.23 -5.98 0.63
N LEU A 54 -9.01 -6.26 0.20
CA LEU A 54 -8.39 -5.59 -0.93
C LEU A 54 -8.01 -6.63 -1.99
N ARG A 55 -8.16 -6.24 -3.26
CA ARG A 55 -7.65 -7.00 -4.38
C ARG A 55 -6.38 -6.33 -4.87
N ILE A 56 -5.31 -7.09 -4.97
CA ILE A 56 -4.05 -6.58 -5.51
C ILE A 56 -4.19 -6.41 -7.02
N ILE A 57 -3.91 -5.23 -7.52
CA ILE A 57 -3.86 -4.95 -8.95
C ILE A 57 -2.47 -5.21 -9.48
N GLY A 58 -1.45 -4.83 -8.72
CA GLY A 58 -0.06 -5.04 -9.10
C GLY A 58 0.87 -4.73 -7.95
N CYS A 59 2.09 -5.23 -8.07
CA CYS A 59 3.12 -4.98 -7.08
C CYS A 59 4.46 -4.92 -7.81
N GLU A 60 5.12 -3.78 -7.75
CA GLU A 60 6.41 -3.61 -8.41
C GLU A 60 7.44 -3.06 -7.45
N THR A 61 8.69 -3.39 -7.70
CA THR A 61 9.83 -2.88 -6.92
C THR A 61 10.53 -1.82 -7.73
N LYS A 62 10.79 -0.68 -7.12
CA LYS A 62 11.55 0.41 -7.74
C LYS A 62 12.24 1.22 -6.66
N ARG A 63 13.15 2.09 -7.04
CA ARG A 63 13.75 3.01 -6.09
C ARG A 63 12.78 4.14 -5.80
N LEU A 64 12.83 4.68 -4.60
CA LEU A 64 11.93 5.76 -4.21
C LEU A 64 12.04 6.94 -5.19
N ARG A 65 13.24 7.24 -5.67
CA ARG A 65 13.45 8.34 -6.63
C ARG A 65 12.68 8.18 -7.94
N ASP A 66 12.28 6.94 -8.28
CA ASP A 66 11.58 6.66 -9.53
C ASP A 66 10.06 6.72 -9.38
N VAL A 67 9.56 7.04 -8.18
CA VAL A 67 8.13 7.23 -7.94
C VAL A 67 7.67 8.50 -8.67
N THR A 68 6.55 8.40 -9.37
CA THR A 68 6.00 9.54 -10.11
C THR A 68 5.10 10.39 -9.22
N GLU A 69 4.80 11.61 -9.68
CA GLU A 69 3.85 12.50 -8.99
C GLU A 69 2.49 11.83 -8.85
N GLU A 70 2.01 11.20 -9.91
CA GLU A 70 0.72 10.50 -9.90
C GLU A 70 0.70 9.37 -8.87
N GLU A 71 1.77 8.59 -8.81
CA GLU A 71 1.87 7.50 -7.83
C GLU A 71 1.90 8.03 -6.40
N ALA A 72 2.63 9.12 -6.17
CA ALA A 72 2.68 9.74 -4.84
C ALA A 72 1.29 10.19 -4.40
N ARG A 73 0.54 10.81 -5.30
CA ARG A 73 -0.82 11.27 -4.98
C ARG A 73 -1.79 10.11 -4.75
N ALA A 74 -1.60 9.00 -5.45
CA ALA A 74 -2.44 7.82 -5.25
C ALA A 74 -2.19 7.16 -3.89
N ASP A 75 -1.02 7.41 -3.28
CA ASP A 75 -0.72 7.03 -1.89
C ASP A 75 -1.12 8.14 -0.92
N LEU A 76 -1.74 9.21 -1.39
CA LEU A 76 -2.21 10.37 -0.62
C LEU A 76 -1.11 11.33 -0.16
N PHE A 77 0.06 11.29 -0.76
CA PHE A 77 1.04 12.35 -0.58
C PHE A 77 0.61 13.58 -1.39
N GLU A 78 0.88 14.76 -0.88
CA GLU A 78 0.54 15.99 -1.58
C GLU A 78 1.32 16.14 -2.89
N SER A 79 2.56 15.67 -2.88
CA SER A 79 3.44 15.73 -4.04
C SER A 79 4.55 14.70 -3.90
N ARG A 80 5.28 14.50 -5.00
CA ARG A 80 6.43 13.60 -4.98
C ARG A 80 7.52 14.09 -4.02
N GLU A 81 7.70 15.39 -3.92
CA GLU A 81 8.77 15.98 -3.11
C GLU A 81 8.66 15.63 -1.62
N VAL A 82 7.45 15.43 -1.11
CA VAL A 82 7.26 15.14 0.32
C VAL A 82 7.26 13.66 0.65
N VAL A 83 7.40 12.79 -0.35
CA VAL A 83 7.32 11.34 -0.13
C VAL A 83 8.41 10.85 0.81
N LEU A 84 9.67 11.26 0.58
CA LEU A 84 10.78 10.80 1.40
C LEU A 84 10.57 11.15 2.87
N GLU A 85 10.17 12.39 3.14
CA GLU A 85 9.91 12.82 4.52
C GLU A 85 8.80 11.99 5.16
N GLY A 86 7.73 11.76 4.43
CA GLY A 86 6.63 10.94 4.93
C GLY A 86 7.02 9.51 5.20
N MET A 87 7.80 8.92 4.29
CA MET A 87 8.26 7.52 4.47
C MET A 87 9.21 7.38 5.64
N ARG A 88 10.01 8.40 5.92
CA ARG A 88 10.96 8.36 7.05
C ARG A 88 10.29 8.28 8.41
N ARG A 89 9.02 8.59 8.51
CA ARG A 89 8.27 8.39 9.75
C ARG A 89 8.18 6.93 10.14
N PHE A 90 8.19 6.03 9.15
CA PHE A 90 8.11 4.59 9.35
C PHE A 90 9.43 3.90 9.10
N TYR A 91 10.27 4.48 8.25
CA TYR A 91 11.55 3.93 7.83
C TYR A 91 12.62 5.01 7.93
N PRO A 92 13.12 5.28 9.16
CA PRO A 92 14.01 6.46 9.39
C PRO A 92 15.26 6.49 8.52
N GLU A 93 15.74 5.35 8.06
CA GLU A 93 16.97 5.30 7.27
C GLU A 93 16.73 5.37 5.76
N MET A 94 15.49 5.53 5.33
CA MET A 94 15.16 5.59 3.91
C MET A 94 15.82 6.78 3.23
N THR A 95 16.25 6.55 1.99
CA THR A 95 16.77 7.59 1.11
C THR A 95 16.06 7.48 -0.24
N TRP A 96 16.31 8.43 -1.13
CA TRP A 96 15.76 8.34 -2.48
C TRP A 96 16.27 7.10 -3.24
N GLU A 97 17.40 6.52 -2.83
CA GLU A 97 17.96 5.34 -3.46
C GLU A 97 17.41 4.02 -2.91
N THR A 98 16.64 4.08 -1.82
CA THR A 98 16.09 2.88 -1.20
C THR A 98 15.08 2.20 -2.12
N GLU A 99 15.18 0.88 -2.24
CA GLU A 99 14.17 0.11 -2.96
C GLU A 99 12.89 0.03 -2.14
N ILE A 100 11.77 0.27 -2.80
CA ILE A 100 10.45 0.16 -2.20
C ILE A 100 9.57 -0.73 -3.08
N SER A 101 8.53 -1.26 -2.49
CA SER A 101 7.46 -1.90 -3.24
C SER A 101 6.31 -0.94 -3.36
N LEU A 102 5.84 -0.78 -4.59
CA LEU A 102 4.66 -0.01 -4.90
C LEU A 102 3.53 -1.01 -5.10
N ILE A 103 2.56 -1.01 -4.20
CA ILE A 103 1.46 -1.96 -4.21
C ILE A 103 0.19 -1.23 -4.63
N ARG A 104 -0.36 -1.66 -5.78
CA ARG A 104 -1.63 -1.13 -6.28
C ARG A 104 -2.75 -2.05 -5.87
N PHE A 105 -3.83 -1.48 -5.40
CA PHE A 105 -4.96 -2.27 -4.92
C PHE A 105 -6.29 -1.56 -5.17
N GLU A 106 -7.36 -2.32 -5.02
CA GLU A 106 -8.73 -1.79 -4.99
C GLU A 106 -9.49 -2.55 -3.92
N THR A 107 -10.61 -2.03 -3.50
CA THR A 107 -11.46 -2.78 -2.56
C THR A 107 -12.06 -3.98 -3.26
N ALA A 108 -12.01 -5.14 -2.58
CA ALA A 108 -12.66 -6.34 -3.05
C ALA A 108 -14.06 -6.37 -2.42
N LEU A 109 -15.04 -5.84 -3.13
CA LEU A 109 -16.40 -5.80 -2.61
C LEU A 109 -17.02 -7.19 -2.68
N PRO A 110 -17.59 -7.68 -1.59
CA PRO A 110 -18.40 -8.89 -1.68
C PRO A 110 -19.63 -8.57 -2.52
N ASP A 111 -19.92 -9.44 -3.45
CA ASP A 111 -21.13 -9.33 -4.26
C ASP A 111 -22.35 -9.72 -3.42
#